data_68f8eb55132d7315dc473c2c1623438d
#
_entry.id   68f8eb55132d7315dc473c2c1623438d
#
_cell.length_a   1.000
_cell.length_b   1.000
_cell.length_c   1.000
_cell.angle_alpha   90.00
_cell.angle_beta   90.00
_cell.angle_gamma   90.00
#
_symmetry.space_group_name_H-M   'P 1'
#
loop_
_entity.id
_entity.type
_entity.pdbx_description
1 polymer ?
#
loop_
_entity_poly.entity_id
_entity_poly.type
_entity_poly.pdbx_seq_one_letter_code
_entity_poly.pdbx_strand_id
1 'polypeptide(L)'
;AFKSRQLKKPILIDLLVNGNIITNSSVVVRRKMLENICLINEDPKLIAAEDYNSWLRISKLTDQFLYIPKKLGYYLIHDHNISNKNMSIPTYYAAYEFLYKLNVKQRIKFDSRIKYTSGRYDYLLGEYLKARKNLLFSLRHGQASIKIKSAIMLILGFLNKWIKN
;
A
#
# COMPACT_ATOMS: atom_id res chain seq x y z
N ALA A 1 10.44 5.97 11.10
CA ALA A 1 9.59 5.10 11.93
C ALA A 1 8.34 4.71 11.17
N PHE A 2 7.98 3.43 11.16
CA PHE A 2 6.69 2.98 10.62
C PHE A 2 5.56 3.60 11.46
N LYS A 3 4.61 4.25 10.78
CA LYS A 3 3.40 4.74 11.44
C LYS A 3 2.40 3.60 11.52
N SER A 4 2.23 3.04 12.69
CA SER A 4 1.14 2.10 12.97
C SER A 4 -0.06 2.86 13.53
N ARG A 5 -1.25 2.31 13.35
CA ARG A 5 -2.51 2.84 13.88
C ARG A 5 -3.51 1.72 14.10
N GLN A 6 -4.50 1.96 14.92
CA GLN A 6 -5.68 1.09 14.98
C GLN A 6 -6.38 1.07 13.62
N LEU A 7 -6.76 -0.12 13.16
CA LEU A 7 -7.59 -0.28 11.97
C LEU A 7 -9.05 0.15 12.25
N LYS A 8 -9.69 0.73 11.26
CA LYS A 8 -11.10 1.16 11.33
C LYS A 8 -12.00 0.07 10.75
N LYS A 9 -13.12 -0.19 11.42
CA LYS A 9 -14.14 -1.12 10.90
C LYS A 9 -14.98 -0.45 9.80
N PRO A 10 -15.37 -1.18 8.76
CA PRO A 10 -14.98 -2.54 8.41
C PRO A 10 -13.50 -2.61 7.99
N ILE A 11 -12.74 -3.53 8.58
CA ILE A 11 -11.29 -3.60 8.39
C ILE A 11 -10.91 -3.85 6.93
N LEU A 12 -11.68 -4.68 6.22
CA LEU A 12 -11.46 -4.89 4.79
C LEU A 12 -11.45 -3.56 4.00
N ILE A 13 -12.42 -2.72 4.24
CA ILE A 13 -12.52 -1.41 3.56
C ILE A 13 -11.36 -0.50 3.97
N ASP A 14 -11.00 -0.49 5.25
CA ASP A 14 -9.88 0.32 5.74
C ASP A 14 -8.55 -0.11 5.09
N LEU A 15 -8.28 -1.40 5.01
CA LEU A 15 -7.09 -1.94 4.35
C LEU A 15 -7.08 -1.63 2.84
N LEU A 16 -8.20 -1.75 2.17
CA LEU A 16 -8.30 -1.43 0.74
C LEU A 16 -8.08 0.06 0.47
N VAL A 17 -8.74 0.93 1.22
CA VAL A 17 -8.72 2.38 0.98
C VAL A 17 -7.45 3.05 1.52
N ASN A 18 -7.02 2.67 2.72
CA ASN A 18 -5.91 3.31 3.43
C ASN A 18 -4.58 2.54 3.28
N GLY A 19 -4.61 1.32 2.75
CA GLY A 19 -3.44 0.49 2.49
C GLY A 19 -3.04 -0.42 3.63
N ASN A 20 -2.12 -1.34 3.33
CA ASN A 20 -1.53 -2.23 4.32
C ASN A 20 -0.67 -1.42 5.30
N ILE A 21 -1.01 -1.49 6.57
CA ILE A 21 -0.22 -0.94 7.68
C ILE A 21 0.24 -2.05 8.62
N ILE A 22 -0.09 -3.30 8.31
CA ILE A 22 0.24 -4.49 9.09
C ILE A 22 1.54 -5.05 8.54
N THR A 23 2.62 -4.88 9.27
CA THR A 23 3.91 -5.46 8.88
C THR A 23 3.93 -6.94 9.25
N ASN A 24 4.22 -7.82 8.30
CA ASN A 24 4.17 -9.27 8.47
C ASN A 24 4.95 -9.75 9.73
N SER A 25 6.17 -9.24 9.93
CA SER A 25 7.02 -9.58 11.09
C SER A 25 6.52 -9.06 12.44
N SER A 26 5.44 -8.28 12.48
CA SER A 26 4.85 -7.72 13.72
C SER A 26 3.47 -8.27 14.04
N VAL A 27 3.10 -9.41 13.46
CA VAL A 27 1.76 -9.99 13.58
C VAL A 27 1.81 -11.34 14.29
N VAL A 28 0.84 -11.56 15.16
CA VAL A 28 0.50 -12.89 15.67
C VAL A 28 -0.91 -13.22 15.18
N VAL A 29 -1.05 -14.33 14.48
CA VAL A 29 -2.32 -14.81 13.90
C VAL A 29 -2.64 -16.19 14.47
N ARG A 30 -3.90 -16.43 14.81
CA ARG A 30 -4.35 -17.76 15.18
C ARG A 30 -4.24 -18.68 13.96
N ARG A 31 -3.59 -19.84 14.10
CA ARG A 31 -3.41 -20.84 13.02
C ARG A 31 -4.71 -21.15 12.29
N LYS A 32 -5.80 -21.33 13.02
CA LYS A 32 -7.14 -21.58 12.46
C LYS A 32 -7.59 -20.47 11.48
N MET A 33 -7.19 -19.23 11.68
CA MET A 33 -7.54 -18.15 10.76
C MET A 33 -6.79 -18.28 9.43
N LEU A 34 -5.53 -18.72 9.47
CA LEU A 34 -4.77 -19.01 8.25
C LEU A 34 -5.33 -20.24 7.52
N GLU A 35 -5.71 -21.28 8.26
CA GLU A 35 -6.37 -22.47 7.69
C GLU A 35 -7.70 -22.11 7.02
N ASN A 36 -8.52 -21.25 7.64
CA ASN A 36 -9.80 -20.79 7.10
C ASN A 36 -9.66 -19.99 5.78
N ILE A 37 -8.52 -19.40 5.54
CA ILE A 37 -8.22 -18.71 4.28
C ILE A 37 -7.36 -19.57 3.33
N CYS A 38 -7.22 -20.88 3.57
CA CYS A 38 -6.36 -21.79 2.82
C CYS A 38 -4.90 -21.35 2.77
N LEU A 39 -4.37 -20.91 3.90
CA LEU A 39 -2.99 -20.45 4.11
C LEU A 39 -2.61 -19.20 3.29
N ILE A 40 -1.32 -18.89 3.27
CA ILE A 40 -0.76 -17.78 2.49
C ILE A 40 -0.79 -18.16 1.00
N ASN A 41 -1.21 -17.24 0.16
CA ASN A 41 -1.23 -17.46 -1.28
C ASN A 41 0.18 -17.24 -1.87
N GLU A 42 0.72 -18.27 -2.52
CA GLU A 42 2.07 -18.31 -3.09
C GLU A 42 2.09 -17.93 -4.59
N ASP A 43 1.03 -17.32 -5.13
CA ASP A 43 1.01 -16.83 -6.51
C ASP A 43 2.19 -15.85 -6.73
N PRO A 44 3.06 -16.09 -7.74
CA PRO A 44 4.18 -15.19 -8.05
C PRO A 44 3.79 -13.72 -8.26
N LYS A 45 2.55 -13.43 -8.64
CA LYS A 45 2.02 -12.07 -8.78
C LYS A 45 1.88 -11.33 -7.44
N LEU A 46 1.87 -12.08 -6.34
CA LEU A 46 1.72 -11.55 -4.99
C LEU A 46 3.05 -11.33 -4.27
N ILE A 47 4.20 -11.63 -4.88
CA ILE A 47 5.51 -11.47 -4.24
C ILE A 47 5.62 -10.06 -3.61
N ALA A 48 5.92 -10.02 -2.32
CA ALA A 48 5.98 -8.84 -1.45
C ALA A 48 4.62 -8.20 -1.12
N ALA A 49 3.51 -8.84 -1.46
CA ALA A 49 2.14 -8.44 -1.08
C ALA A 49 1.28 -9.64 -0.64
N GLU A 50 1.88 -10.82 -0.43
CA GLU A 50 1.23 -12.06 0.04
C GLU A 50 0.65 -11.88 1.44
N ASP A 51 1.34 -11.14 2.29
CA ASP A 51 0.87 -10.76 3.63
C ASP A 51 -0.37 -9.86 3.54
N TYR A 52 -0.33 -8.85 2.68
CA TYR A 52 -1.46 -7.96 2.46
C TYR A 52 -2.68 -8.71 1.92
N ASN A 53 -2.51 -9.63 0.97
CA ASN A 53 -3.59 -10.51 0.49
C ASN A 53 -4.18 -11.34 1.65
N SER A 54 -3.32 -11.90 2.50
CA SER A 54 -3.76 -12.69 3.66
C SER A 54 -4.58 -11.84 4.64
N TRP A 55 -4.17 -10.59 4.92
CA TRP A 55 -4.94 -9.70 5.80
C TRP A 55 -6.30 -9.31 5.20
N LEU A 56 -6.37 -9.11 3.90
CA LEU A 56 -7.65 -8.86 3.21
C LEU A 56 -8.58 -10.07 3.30
N ARG A 57 -8.07 -11.28 3.08
CA ARG A 57 -8.85 -12.53 3.20
C ARG A 57 -9.33 -12.76 4.62
N ILE A 58 -8.49 -12.55 5.63
CA ILE A 58 -8.89 -12.64 7.05
C ILE A 58 -9.93 -11.57 7.38
N SER A 59 -9.75 -10.32 6.93
CA SER A 59 -10.69 -9.23 7.21
C SER A 59 -12.06 -9.40 6.53
N LYS A 60 -12.16 -10.28 5.53
CA LYS A 60 -13.45 -10.72 4.98
C LYS A 60 -14.22 -11.63 5.95
N LEU A 61 -13.50 -12.35 6.82
CA LEU A 61 -14.09 -13.28 7.79
C LEU A 61 -14.37 -12.63 9.13
N THR A 62 -13.56 -11.64 9.54
CA THR A 62 -13.67 -11.03 10.87
C THR A 62 -13.07 -9.62 10.92
N ASP A 63 -13.67 -8.78 11.74
CA ASP A 63 -13.13 -7.47 12.14
C ASP A 63 -12.37 -7.50 13.49
N GLN A 64 -12.02 -8.69 13.99
CA GLN A 64 -11.33 -8.86 15.27
C GLN A 64 -9.81 -8.75 15.10
N PHE A 65 -9.33 -7.53 14.89
CA PHE A 65 -7.91 -7.19 14.83
C PHE A 65 -7.56 -6.34 16.05
N LEU A 66 -6.62 -6.83 16.86
CA LEU A 66 -6.12 -6.12 18.03
C LEU A 66 -4.86 -5.34 17.67
N TYR A 67 -4.86 -4.05 17.96
CA TYR A 67 -3.69 -3.20 17.82
C TYR A 67 -2.97 -3.06 19.16
N ILE A 68 -1.67 -3.34 19.19
CA ILE A 68 -0.82 -3.15 20.37
C ILE A 68 0.05 -1.91 20.13
N PRO A 69 -0.24 -0.76 20.82
CA PRO A 69 0.46 0.49 20.58
C PRO A 69 1.84 0.54 21.28
N LYS A 70 2.63 -0.52 21.13
CA LYS A 70 3.98 -0.64 21.70
C LYS A 70 5.00 -0.90 20.60
N LYS A 71 6.20 -0.37 20.75
CA LYS A 71 7.34 -0.69 19.89
C LYS A 71 7.98 -1.97 20.42
N LEU A 72 7.77 -3.08 19.73
CA LEU A 72 8.23 -4.41 20.12
C LEU A 72 9.39 -4.93 19.28
N GLY A 73 9.84 -4.18 18.27
CA GLY A 73 10.92 -4.57 17.39
C GLY A 73 11.42 -3.44 16.51
N TYR A 74 12.46 -3.73 15.74
CA TYR A 74 13.08 -2.81 14.80
C TYR A 74 12.98 -3.39 13.39
N TYR A 75 12.80 -2.51 12.41
CA TYR A 75 12.84 -2.87 10.99
C TYR A 75 14.17 -2.38 10.40
N LEU A 76 14.99 -3.32 9.93
CA LEU A 76 16.24 -2.99 9.27
C LEU A 76 15.98 -2.55 7.83
N ILE A 77 16.42 -1.35 7.49
CA ILE A 77 16.35 -0.82 6.13
C ILE A 77 17.72 -1.00 5.48
N HIS A 78 17.76 -1.68 4.34
CA HIS A 78 18.96 -1.87 3.54
C HIS A 78 18.61 -1.91 2.04
N ASP A 79 19.60 -1.79 1.16
CA ASP A 79 19.39 -1.63 -0.29
C ASP A 79 18.72 -2.84 -0.96
N HIS A 80 18.85 -4.02 -0.37
CA HIS A 80 18.24 -5.25 -0.88
C HIS A 80 16.83 -5.51 -0.37
N ASN A 81 16.19 -4.54 0.30
CA ASN A 81 14.81 -4.70 0.73
C ASN A 81 13.89 -4.85 -0.48
N ILE A 82 13.07 -5.90 -0.49
CA ILE A 82 12.14 -6.22 -1.59
C ILE A 82 11.15 -5.07 -1.85
N SER A 83 10.85 -4.26 -0.84
CA SER A 83 9.99 -3.07 -0.94
C SER A 83 10.59 -1.92 -1.77
N ASN A 84 11.84 -2.02 -2.21
CA ASN A 84 12.48 -1.04 -3.10
C ASN A 84 12.02 -1.20 -4.57
N LYS A 85 11.29 -2.28 -4.88
CA LYS A 85 10.67 -2.51 -6.20
C LYS A 85 9.34 -1.75 -6.34
N ASN A 86 8.81 -1.73 -7.56
CA ASN A 86 7.48 -1.16 -7.79
C ASN A 86 6.38 -2.03 -7.16
N MET A 87 5.94 -1.61 -6.00
CA MET A 87 4.92 -2.32 -5.22
C MET A 87 3.47 -2.08 -5.71
N SER A 88 3.24 -1.24 -6.73
CA SER A 88 1.88 -0.94 -7.21
C SER A 88 1.19 -2.16 -7.82
N ILE A 89 1.93 -2.96 -8.58
CA ILE A 89 1.41 -4.15 -9.27
C ILE A 89 1.03 -5.26 -8.27
N PRO A 90 1.93 -5.78 -7.43
CA PRO A 90 1.57 -6.82 -6.48
C PRO A 90 0.50 -6.36 -5.47
N THR A 91 0.54 -5.09 -5.03
CA THR A 91 -0.52 -4.53 -4.17
C THR A 91 -1.89 -4.51 -4.86
N TYR A 92 -1.94 -4.18 -6.15
CA TYR A 92 -3.18 -4.22 -6.91
C TYR A 92 -3.71 -5.66 -7.03
N TYR A 93 -2.85 -6.62 -7.39
CA TYR A 93 -3.24 -8.03 -7.49
C TYR A 93 -3.72 -8.60 -6.15
N ALA A 94 -3.04 -8.27 -5.05
CA ALA A 94 -3.45 -8.69 -3.71
C ALA A 94 -4.87 -8.22 -3.34
N ALA A 95 -5.29 -7.06 -3.85
CA ALA A 95 -6.58 -6.45 -3.56
C ALA A 95 -7.67 -6.76 -4.60
N TYR A 96 -7.29 -7.24 -5.78
CA TYR A 96 -8.16 -7.29 -6.97
C TYR A 96 -9.50 -7.96 -6.72
N GLU A 97 -9.51 -9.12 -6.09
CA GLU A 97 -10.71 -9.90 -5.79
C GLU A 97 -11.67 -9.24 -4.78
N PHE A 98 -11.23 -8.17 -4.09
CA PHE A 98 -12.05 -7.46 -3.09
C PHE A 98 -12.58 -6.12 -3.59
N LEU A 99 -12.15 -5.65 -4.77
CA LEU A 99 -12.45 -4.31 -5.25
C LEU A 99 -13.94 -4.05 -5.49
N TYR A 100 -14.73 -5.10 -5.71
CA TYR A 100 -16.17 -5.02 -5.85
C TYR A 100 -16.89 -4.59 -4.54
N LYS A 101 -16.21 -4.68 -3.39
CA LYS A 101 -16.73 -4.21 -2.10
C LYS A 101 -16.63 -2.69 -1.94
N LEU A 102 -15.90 -2.01 -2.81
CA LEU A 102 -15.69 -0.57 -2.74
C LEU A 102 -16.78 0.17 -3.50
N ASN A 103 -17.34 1.21 -2.88
CA ASN A 103 -18.12 2.19 -3.62
C ASN A 103 -17.22 3.07 -4.51
N VAL A 104 -17.82 3.87 -5.39
CA VAL A 104 -17.08 4.69 -6.37
C VAL A 104 -16.04 5.61 -5.70
N LYS A 105 -16.39 6.29 -4.60
CA LYS A 105 -15.47 7.19 -3.88
C LYS A 105 -14.30 6.41 -3.25
N GLN A 106 -14.58 5.26 -2.68
CA GLN A 106 -13.56 4.36 -2.09
C GLN A 106 -12.64 3.79 -3.17
N ARG A 107 -13.22 3.39 -4.32
CA ARG A 107 -12.45 2.89 -5.45
C ARG A 107 -11.48 3.94 -5.99
N ILE A 108 -11.92 5.17 -6.18
CA ILE A 108 -11.06 6.27 -6.61
C ILE A 108 -9.90 6.50 -5.63
N LYS A 109 -10.14 6.41 -4.31
CA LYS A 109 -9.07 6.51 -3.30
C LYS A 109 -8.08 5.35 -3.38
N PHE A 110 -8.57 4.12 -3.55
CA PHE A 110 -7.73 2.95 -3.78
C PHE A 110 -6.84 3.14 -5.01
N ASP A 111 -7.44 3.46 -6.17
CA ASP A 111 -6.72 3.65 -7.44
C ASP A 111 -5.70 4.79 -7.32
N SER A 112 -6.05 5.86 -6.61
CA SER A 112 -5.13 6.96 -6.33
C SER A 112 -3.89 6.51 -5.54
N ARG A 113 -4.06 5.63 -4.58
CA ARG A 113 -2.95 5.08 -3.79
C ARG A 113 -2.06 4.17 -4.64
N ILE A 114 -2.64 3.33 -5.48
CA ILE A 114 -1.88 2.48 -6.42
C ILE A 114 -1.07 3.35 -7.40
N LYS A 115 -1.71 4.37 -7.98
CA LYS A 115 -1.03 5.32 -8.88
C LYS A 115 0.07 6.12 -8.16
N TYR A 116 -0.17 6.55 -6.91
CA TYR A 116 0.86 7.20 -6.11
C TYR A 116 2.08 6.27 -5.91
N THR A 117 1.86 5.00 -5.60
CA THR A 117 2.95 4.02 -5.41
C THR A 117 3.78 3.86 -6.70
N SER A 118 3.11 3.71 -7.85
CA SER A 118 3.78 3.64 -9.15
C SER A 118 4.53 4.95 -9.48
N GLY A 119 3.86 6.09 -9.37
CA GLY A 119 4.48 7.39 -9.68
C GLY A 119 5.64 7.74 -8.74
N ARG A 120 5.56 7.36 -7.46
CA ARG A 120 6.67 7.49 -6.52
C ARG A 120 7.87 6.64 -6.93
N TYR A 121 7.63 5.40 -7.38
CA TYR A 121 8.69 4.53 -7.87
C TYR A 121 9.40 5.14 -9.09
N ASP A 122 8.64 5.55 -10.12
CA ASP A 122 9.19 6.21 -11.31
C ASP A 122 9.96 7.48 -10.94
N TYR A 123 9.44 8.28 -9.98
CA TYR A 123 10.12 9.49 -9.51
C TYR A 123 11.48 9.16 -8.87
N LEU A 124 11.57 8.12 -8.04
CA LEU A 124 12.83 7.71 -7.38
C LEU A 124 13.88 7.18 -8.37
N LEU A 125 13.44 6.64 -9.50
CA LEU A 125 14.32 6.28 -10.62
C LEU A 125 14.75 7.48 -11.49
N GLY A 126 14.28 8.69 -11.19
CA GLY A 126 14.54 9.88 -12.02
C GLY A 126 13.67 9.98 -13.27
N GLU A 127 12.71 9.07 -13.45
CA GLU A 127 11.78 9.03 -14.58
C GLU A 127 10.60 10.00 -14.40
N TYR A 128 10.92 11.30 -14.24
CA TYR A 128 9.94 12.33 -13.83
C TYR A 128 8.75 12.47 -14.77
N LEU A 129 8.96 12.26 -16.09
CA LEU A 129 7.88 12.33 -17.07
C LEU A 129 6.89 11.17 -16.93
N LYS A 130 7.38 9.95 -16.67
CA LYS A 130 6.51 8.79 -16.38
C LYS A 130 5.75 8.99 -15.08
N ALA A 131 6.44 9.46 -14.04
CA ALA A 131 5.85 9.71 -12.73
C ALA A 131 4.68 10.70 -12.79
N ARG A 132 4.77 11.73 -13.66
CA ARG A 132 3.87 12.89 -13.70
C ARG A 132 2.39 12.50 -13.81
N LYS A 133 2.03 11.61 -14.75
CA LYS A 133 0.62 11.21 -14.96
C LYS A 133 0.02 10.60 -13.70
N ASN A 134 0.75 9.69 -13.06
CA ASN A 134 0.33 8.98 -11.87
C ASN A 134 0.26 9.90 -10.65
N LEU A 135 1.24 10.79 -10.48
CA LEU A 135 1.27 11.76 -9.39
C LEU A 135 0.18 12.83 -9.52
N LEU A 136 -0.14 13.30 -10.75
CA LEU A 136 -1.25 14.23 -11.00
C LEU A 136 -2.61 13.61 -10.64
N PHE A 137 -2.85 12.35 -11.03
CA PHE A 137 -4.07 11.65 -10.61
C PHE A 137 -4.16 11.55 -9.08
N SER A 138 -3.03 11.22 -8.44
CA SER A 138 -2.97 11.07 -6.98
C SER A 138 -3.13 12.41 -6.24
N LEU A 139 -2.63 13.50 -6.82
CA LEU A 139 -2.84 14.84 -6.32
C LEU A 139 -4.33 15.24 -6.35
N ARG A 140 -5.05 14.89 -7.41
CA ARG A 140 -6.48 15.22 -7.56
C ARG A 140 -7.36 14.39 -6.65
N HIS A 141 -7.12 13.10 -6.57
CA HIS A 141 -8.05 12.11 -6.03
C HIS A 141 -7.61 11.43 -4.73
N GLY A 142 -6.35 11.61 -4.33
CA GLY A 142 -5.79 10.97 -3.15
C GLY A 142 -6.31 11.54 -1.83
N GLN A 143 -5.97 10.86 -0.75
CA GLN A 143 -6.12 11.39 0.60
C GLN A 143 -5.13 12.54 0.85
N ALA A 144 -5.36 13.37 1.86
CA ALA A 144 -4.55 14.56 2.14
C ALA A 144 -3.04 14.28 2.16
N SER A 145 -2.60 13.23 2.84
CA SER A 145 -1.18 12.86 2.89
C SER A 145 -0.59 12.47 1.52
N ILE A 146 -1.38 11.79 0.68
CA ILE A 146 -0.97 11.41 -0.68
C ILE A 146 -0.93 12.65 -1.57
N LYS A 147 -1.93 13.53 -1.48
CA LYS A 147 -1.97 14.80 -2.21
C LYS A 147 -0.74 15.64 -1.96
N ILE A 148 -0.40 15.86 -0.67
CA ILE A 148 0.78 16.66 -0.29
C ILE A 148 2.06 16.04 -0.85
N LYS A 149 2.27 14.74 -0.67
CA LYS A 149 3.47 14.05 -1.17
C LYS A 149 3.55 14.10 -2.71
N SER A 150 2.42 13.94 -3.40
CA SER A 150 2.36 14.03 -4.86
C SER A 150 2.69 15.44 -5.35
N ALA A 151 2.18 16.48 -4.67
CA ALA A 151 2.50 17.88 -5.00
C ALA A 151 4.00 18.15 -4.86
N ILE A 152 4.60 17.76 -3.74
CA ILE A 152 6.04 17.91 -3.49
C ILE A 152 6.86 17.23 -4.60
N MET A 153 6.54 15.98 -4.93
CA MET A 153 7.25 15.23 -5.97
C MET A 153 7.09 15.86 -7.36
N LEU A 154 5.93 16.40 -7.68
CA LEU A 154 5.70 17.10 -8.95
C LEU A 154 6.54 18.38 -9.05
N ILE A 155 6.59 19.18 -7.98
CA ILE A 155 7.38 20.42 -7.94
C ILE A 155 8.88 20.10 -8.05
N LEU A 156 9.38 19.20 -7.21
CA LEU A 156 10.81 18.83 -7.20
C LEU A 156 11.22 18.13 -8.51
N GLY A 157 10.36 17.28 -9.08
CA GLY A 157 10.63 16.64 -10.37
C GLY A 157 10.69 17.65 -11.53
N PHE A 158 9.89 18.71 -11.47
CA PHE A 158 9.98 19.82 -12.43
C PHE A 158 11.30 20.56 -12.31
N LEU A 159 11.70 20.96 -11.08
CA LEU A 159 12.96 21.65 -10.82
C LEU A 159 14.18 20.81 -11.23
N ASN A 160 14.22 19.53 -10.88
CA ASN A 160 15.32 18.64 -11.23
C ASN A 160 15.48 18.44 -12.75
N LYS A 161 14.41 18.54 -13.52
CA LYS A 161 14.48 18.51 -14.98
C LYS A 161 15.16 19.78 -15.54
N TRP A 162 14.91 20.94 -14.92
CA TRP A 162 15.51 22.21 -15.33
C TRP A 162 17.00 22.31 -15.01
N ILE A 163 17.45 21.70 -13.94
CA ILE A 163 18.86 21.71 -13.50
C ILE A 163 19.73 20.77 -14.34
N LYS A 164 19.14 19.73 -14.98
CA LYS A 164 19.86 18.74 -15.78
C LYS A 164 19.90 19.06 -17.28
N ASN A 165 19.22 20.10 -17.73
CA ASN A 165 19.30 20.68 -19.08
C ASN A 165 20.14 21.96 -19.06
#